data_ec9c7a53c21ebf8545a2d085ecb5eb1f
#
_entry.id   ec9c7a53c21ebf8545a2d085ecb5eb1f
#
_cell.length_a   1.000
_cell.length_b   1.000
_cell.length_c   1.000
_cell.angle_alpha   90.00
_cell.angle_beta   90.00
_cell.angle_gamma   90.00
#
_symmetry.space_group_name_H-M   'P 1'
#
loop_
_entity.id
_entity.type
_entity.pdbx_description
1 polymer ?
#
loop_
_entity_poly.entity_id
_entity_poly.type
_entity_poly.pdbx_seq_one_letter_code
_entity_poly.pdbx_strand_id
1 'polypeptide(L)'
;MDYVIAIPSYKRNETLKKKTLKVLKEYNIPKNIINVFVADKPEYDLYNETLDKDSYNKLIVGKPGIKEIRNYMANYFDEGQKIVYMDDDIGKIWKCKNDVKPYDKKNNKVFKHPNLKKFFTNAFKLSEKSGYHNWGVYPRDNPYFMKPTNRKAPLNNYVSTDLKFLIGFMTGV
;
A
#
# COMPACT_ATOMS: atom_id res chain seq x y z
N MET A 1 -2.51 11.76 11.89
CA MET A 1 -2.38 10.31 11.62
C MET A 1 -0.95 9.96 11.93
N ASP A 2 -0.72 8.83 12.57
CA ASP A 2 0.62 8.44 13.02
C ASP A 2 1.45 7.77 11.94
N TYR A 3 1.07 7.89 10.65
CA TYR A 3 1.78 7.30 9.53
C TYR A 3 1.81 8.23 8.31
N VAL A 4 2.77 8.01 7.44
CA VAL A 4 2.89 8.63 6.12
C VAL A 4 2.75 7.58 5.03
N ILE A 5 2.44 8.01 3.80
CA ILE A 5 2.40 7.14 2.62
C ILE A 5 3.57 7.53 1.72
N ALA A 6 4.34 6.55 1.28
CA ALA A 6 5.48 6.71 0.40
C ALA A 6 5.26 5.91 -0.89
N ILE A 7 5.30 6.60 -2.03
CA ILE A 7 4.98 6.03 -3.35
C ILE A 7 6.17 6.26 -4.27
N PRO A 8 6.94 5.23 -4.64
CA PRO A 8 7.95 5.35 -5.68
C PRO A 8 7.27 5.31 -7.05
N SER A 9 7.72 6.13 -7.98
CA SER A 9 7.23 6.09 -9.35
C SER A 9 8.33 6.48 -10.34
N TYR A 10 8.38 5.80 -11.50
CA TYR A 10 9.35 6.04 -12.55
C TYR A 10 8.72 5.88 -13.93
N LYS A 11 8.74 6.94 -14.75
CA LYS A 11 8.16 6.99 -16.12
C LYS A 11 6.67 6.56 -16.17
N ARG A 12 5.91 6.83 -15.11
CA ARG A 12 4.51 6.37 -14.93
C ARG A 12 3.61 7.44 -14.30
N ASN A 13 3.90 8.73 -14.54
CA ASN A 13 3.14 9.86 -14.01
C ASN A 13 1.63 9.72 -14.25
N GLU A 14 1.21 9.38 -15.48
CA GLU A 14 -0.19 9.18 -15.83
C GLU A 14 -0.81 7.95 -15.11
N THR A 15 -0.03 6.89 -14.93
CA THR A 15 -0.47 5.70 -14.19
C THR A 15 -0.68 6.04 -12.73
N LEU A 16 0.27 6.71 -12.09
CA LEU A 16 0.19 7.17 -10.71
C LEU A 16 -1.06 8.06 -10.51
N LYS A 17 -1.26 9.04 -11.40
CA LYS A 17 -2.42 9.95 -11.38
C LYS A 17 -3.75 9.19 -11.46
N LYS A 18 -3.87 8.29 -12.45
CA LYS A 18 -5.12 7.59 -12.77
C LYS A 18 -5.42 6.41 -11.84
N LYS A 19 -4.43 5.90 -11.12
CA LYS A 19 -4.57 4.73 -10.23
C LYS A 19 -4.34 5.10 -8.79
N THR A 20 -3.12 5.03 -8.27
CA THR A 20 -2.86 5.13 -6.83
C THR A 20 -3.33 6.45 -6.21
N LEU A 21 -3.03 7.59 -6.80
CA LEU A 21 -3.50 8.89 -6.28
C LEU A 21 -5.03 9.00 -6.34
N LYS A 22 -5.65 8.53 -7.44
CA LYS A 22 -7.11 8.47 -7.55
C LYS A 22 -7.72 7.60 -6.45
N VAL A 23 -7.18 6.42 -6.21
CA VAL A 23 -7.63 5.51 -5.14
C VAL A 23 -7.52 6.19 -3.78
N LEU A 24 -6.39 6.81 -3.47
CA LEU A 24 -6.20 7.52 -2.20
C LEU A 24 -7.22 8.66 -2.02
N LYS A 25 -7.49 9.43 -3.09
CA LYS A 25 -8.52 10.48 -3.10
C LYS A 25 -9.93 9.91 -2.86
N GLU A 26 -10.30 8.81 -3.52
CA GLU A 26 -11.58 8.12 -3.33
C GLU A 26 -11.80 7.61 -1.88
N TYR A 27 -10.72 7.30 -1.18
CA TYR A 27 -10.75 6.91 0.24
C TYR A 27 -10.60 8.09 1.20
N ASN A 28 -10.60 9.32 0.68
CA ASN A 28 -10.41 10.55 1.46
C ASN A 28 -9.13 10.50 2.32
N ILE A 29 -8.05 9.93 1.79
CA ILE A 29 -6.75 9.99 2.43
C ILE A 29 -6.23 11.43 2.33
N PRO A 30 -5.84 12.07 3.45
CA PRO A 30 -5.36 13.44 3.42
C PRO A 30 -4.07 13.57 2.61
N LYS A 31 -3.99 14.59 1.75
CA LYS A 31 -2.81 14.82 0.92
C LYS A 31 -1.53 15.02 1.72
N ASN A 32 -1.63 15.65 2.88
CA ASN A 32 -0.49 16.02 3.72
C ASN A 32 0.34 14.84 4.25
N ILE A 33 -0.15 13.61 4.10
CA ILE A 33 0.60 12.39 4.45
C ILE A 33 1.12 11.62 3.22
N ILE A 34 0.82 12.06 1.99
CA ILE A 34 1.17 11.36 0.75
C ILE A 34 2.44 11.96 0.17
N ASN A 35 3.50 11.17 0.06
CA ASN A 35 4.79 11.58 -0.49
C ASN A 35 5.12 10.73 -1.72
N VAL A 36 5.43 11.39 -2.83
CA VAL A 36 5.79 10.74 -4.11
C VAL A 36 7.29 10.87 -4.31
N PHE A 37 7.94 9.77 -4.65
CA PHE A 37 9.37 9.70 -4.89
C PHE A 37 9.64 9.36 -6.35
N VAL A 38 10.46 10.17 -7.00
CA VAL A 38 10.87 10.00 -8.40
C VAL A 38 12.39 9.80 -8.49
N ALA A 39 12.86 9.25 -9.60
CA ALA A 39 14.25 8.82 -9.73
C ALA A 39 15.23 9.99 -9.78
N ASP A 40 14.90 11.04 -10.53
CA ASP A 40 15.81 12.14 -10.86
C ASP A 40 15.07 13.46 -11.11
N LYS A 41 15.83 14.50 -11.46
CA LYS A 41 15.28 15.84 -11.70
C LYS A 41 14.38 15.92 -12.95
N PRO A 42 14.71 15.31 -14.09
CA PRO A 42 13.80 15.26 -15.24
C PRO A 42 12.45 14.63 -14.93
N GLU A 43 12.44 13.53 -14.17
CA GLU A 43 11.20 12.92 -13.68
C GLU A 43 10.43 13.88 -12.76
N TYR A 44 11.14 14.54 -11.85
CA TYR A 44 10.51 15.54 -10.97
C TYR A 44 9.80 16.63 -11.77
N ASP A 45 10.43 17.20 -12.78
CA ASP A 45 9.86 18.27 -13.58
C ASP A 45 8.60 17.79 -14.33
N LEU A 46 8.67 16.62 -14.97
CA LEU A 46 7.53 15.99 -15.62
C LEU A 46 6.34 15.73 -14.67
N TYR A 47 6.63 15.17 -13.51
CA TYR A 47 5.57 14.87 -12.52
C TYR A 47 4.99 16.16 -11.91
N ASN A 48 5.85 17.15 -11.69
CA ASN A 48 5.44 18.46 -11.17
C ASN A 48 4.50 19.21 -12.11
N GLU A 49 4.64 19.02 -13.43
CA GLU A 49 3.75 19.59 -14.45
C GLU A 49 2.44 18.80 -14.60
N THR A 50 2.50 17.48 -14.44
CA THR A 50 1.38 16.60 -14.81
C THR A 50 0.47 16.19 -13.65
N LEU A 51 0.98 16.17 -12.41
CA LEU A 51 0.21 15.78 -11.24
C LEU A 51 -0.54 16.97 -10.61
N ASP A 52 -1.74 16.68 -10.14
CA ASP A 52 -2.52 17.65 -9.34
C ASP A 52 -1.85 17.85 -7.96
N LYS A 53 -1.44 19.09 -7.69
CA LYS A 53 -0.80 19.50 -6.41
C LYS A 53 -1.67 19.26 -5.18
N ASP A 54 -2.96 19.06 -5.37
CA ASP A 54 -3.88 18.73 -4.29
C ASP A 54 -4.00 17.23 -4.03
N SER A 55 -3.27 16.39 -4.77
CA SER A 55 -3.29 14.95 -4.61
C SER A 55 -2.15 14.37 -3.76
N TYR A 56 -1.12 15.16 -3.41
CA TYR A 56 0.04 14.74 -2.61
C TYR A 56 0.61 15.90 -1.78
N ASN A 57 1.48 15.58 -0.82
CA ASN A 57 2.18 16.53 0.03
C ASN A 57 3.50 17.00 -0.60
N LYS A 58 4.37 16.02 -0.88
CA LYS A 58 5.71 16.28 -1.41
C LYS A 58 5.98 15.42 -2.63
N LEU A 59 6.64 16.02 -3.62
CA LEU A 59 7.29 15.33 -4.70
C LEU A 59 8.81 15.40 -4.44
N ILE A 60 9.49 14.26 -4.37
CA ILE A 60 10.84 14.14 -3.84
C ILE A 60 11.71 13.46 -4.88
N VAL A 61 12.85 14.08 -5.20
CA VAL A 61 13.90 13.46 -6.01
C VAL A 61 14.66 12.47 -5.13
N GLY A 62 14.56 11.19 -5.47
CA GLY A 62 15.25 10.10 -4.80
C GLY A 62 16.47 9.62 -5.59
N LYS A 63 16.51 8.32 -5.88
CA LYS A 63 17.60 7.69 -6.66
C LYS A 63 17.03 6.76 -7.72
N PRO A 64 17.66 6.67 -8.90
CA PRO A 64 17.25 5.74 -9.95
C PRO A 64 17.52 4.29 -9.55
N GLY A 65 16.58 3.40 -9.89
CA GLY A 65 16.63 1.98 -9.55
C GLY A 65 15.71 1.58 -8.40
N ILE A 66 15.06 0.40 -8.52
CA ILE A 66 14.04 -0.04 -7.55
C ILE A 66 14.61 -0.27 -6.15
N LYS A 67 15.81 -0.79 -6.05
CA LYS A 67 16.50 -1.01 -4.78
C LYS A 67 16.90 0.32 -4.16
N GLU A 68 17.51 1.18 -4.96
CA GLU A 68 18.05 2.47 -4.55
C GLU A 68 16.95 3.42 -4.08
N ILE A 69 15.81 3.48 -4.81
CA ILE A 69 14.68 4.31 -4.42
C ILE A 69 14.05 3.81 -3.12
N ARG A 70 13.91 2.48 -2.94
CA ARG A 70 13.33 1.92 -1.71
C ARG A 70 14.24 2.15 -0.50
N ASN A 71 15.55 2.00 -0.64
CA ASN A 71 16.49 2.34 0.42
C ASN A 71 16.49 3.84 0.73
N TYR A 72 16.40 4.69 -0.30
CA TYR A 72 16.28 6.13 -0.10
C TYR A 72 15.03 6.50 0.67
N MET A 73 13.87 5.93 0.30
CA MET A 73 12.60 6.16 0.99
C MET A 73 12.64 5.72 2.45
N ALA A 74 13.27 4.57 2.75
CA ALA A 74 13.40 4.07 4.11
C ALA A 74 14.24 5.02 5.01
N ASN A 75 15.26 5.65 4.43
CA ASN A 75 16.15 6.58 5.13
C ASN A 75 15.67 8.06 5.08
N TYR A 76 14.58 8.35 4.39
CA TYR A 76 14.08 9.72 4.23
C TYR A 76 13.28 10.20 5.44
N PHE A 77 12.61 9.31 6.11
CA PHE A 77 11.77 9.61 7.27
C PHE A 77 12.54 9.38 8.57
N ASP A 78 12.12 10.07 9.62
CA ASP A 78 12.71 9.92 10.95
C ASP A 78 12.53 8.50 11.49
N GLU A 79 13.44 8.06 12.35
CA GLU A 79 13.33 6.78 13.04
C GLU A 79 12.03 6.70 13.87
N GLY A 80 11.34 5.58 13.78
CA GLY A 80 10.03 5.37 14.43
C GLY A 80 8.84 5.92 13.65
N GLN A 81 9.05 6.61 12.52
CA GLN A 81 7.94 7.03 11.66
C GLN A 81 7.29 5.82 10.99
N LYS A 82 6.01 5.61 11.22
CA LYS A 82 5.23 4.59 10.52
C LYS A 82 5.06 4.95 9.06
N ILE A 83 5.40 4.03 8.16
CA ILE A 83 5.38 4.26 6.72
C ILE A 83 4.50 3.21 6.04
N VAL A 84 3.57 3.65 5.21
CA VAL A 84 2.85 2.79 4.27
C VAL A 84 3.50 2.95 2.90
N TYR A 85 4.20 1.93 2.44
CA TYR A 85 4.71 1.87 1.08
C TYR A 85 3.61 1.40 0.13
N MET A 86 3.41 2.11 -0.97
CA MET A 86 2.43 1.75 -2.01
C MET A 86 3.06 1.87 -3.39
N ASP A 87 2.78 0.92 -4.28
CA ASP A 87 3.17 1.06 -5.69
C ASP A 87 2.30 2.10 -6.43
N ASP A 88 2.79 2.60 -7.55
CA ASP A 88 2.15 3.68 -8.33
C ASP A 88 0.96 3.23 -9.18
N ASP A 89 0.71 1.93 -9.27
CA ASP A 89 -0.31 1.35 -10.16
C ASP A 89 -1.47 0.65 -9.45
N ILE A 90 -1.70 0.96 -8.18
CA ILE A 90 -2.79 0.39 -7.40
C ILE A 90 -4.13 0.95 -7.90
N GLY A 91 -4.90 0.12 -8.58
CA GLY A 91 -6.20 0.52 -9.13
C GLY A 91 -7.38 0.31 -8.19
N LYS A 92 -7.30 -0.70 -7.32
CA LYS A 92 -8.38 -1.05 -6.38
C LYS A 92 -7.82 -1.80 -5.18
N ILE A 93 -8.51 -1.68 -4.04
CA ILE A 93 -8.22 -2.44 -2.82
C ILE A 93 -9.46 -3.21 -2.43
N TRP A 94 -9.32 -4.51 -2.31
CA TRP A 94 -10.41 -5.42 -2.06
C TRP A 94 -10.35 -6.02 -0.66
N LYS A 95 -11.49 -6.34 -0.12
CA LYS A 95 -11.64 -7.12 1.09
C LYS A 95 -12.43 -8.39 0.79
N CYS A 96 -11.96 -9.53 1.30
CA CYS A 96 -12.72 -10.78 1.22
C CYS A 96 -13.89 -10.75 2.21
N LYS A 97 -14.97 -11.46 1.88
CA LYS A 97 -16.13 -11.60 2.76
C LYS A 97 -15.77 -12.52 3.95
N ASN A 98 -16.26 -12.21 5.15
CA ASN A 98 -15.79 -12.81 6.41
C ASN A 98 -16.03 -14.32 6.56
N ASP A 99 -17.07 -14.80 5.92
CA ASP A 99 -17.72 -16.09 6.20
C ASP A 99 -17.60 -17.10 5.05
N VAL A 100 -16.75 -16.82 4.10
CA VAL A 100 -16.62 -17.61 2.88
C VAL A 100 -15.46 -18.60 2.97
N LYS A 101 -15.75 -19.88 2.73
CA LYS A 101 -14.69 -20.88 2.59
C LYS A 101 -13.76 -20.53 1.42
N PRO A 102 -12.44 -20.70 1.56
CA PRO A 102 -11.45 -20.29 0.55
C PRO A 102 -11.65 -20.86 -0.86
N TYR A 103 -12.56 -21.82 -1.02
CA TYR A 103 -12.80 -22.56 -2.27
C TYR A 103 -14.22 -22.46 -2.81
N ASP A 104 -15.11 -21.74 -2.17
CA ASP A 104 -16.46 -21.59 -2.65
C ASP A 104 -16.52 -20.53 -3.76
N LYS A 105 -16.37 -20.98 -5.01
CA LYS A 105 -16.42 -20.10 -6.19
C LYS A 105 -17.73 -19.32 -6.32
N LYS A 106 -18.84 -19.79 -5.73
CA LYS A 106 -20.14 -19.11 -5.78
C LYS A 106 -20.25 -17.98 -4.76
N ASN A 107 -19.59 -18.11 -3.62
CA ASN A 107 -19.68 -17.18 -2.50
C ASN A 107 -18.42 -16.39 -2.20
N ASN A 108 -17.30 -16.64 -2.92
CA ASN A 108 -16.06 -15.88 -2.82
C ASN A 108 -16.23 -14.48 -3.39
N LYS A 109 -17.05 -13.66 -2.75
CA LYS A 109 -17.22 -12.26 -3.13
C LYS A 109 -16.16 -11.42 -2.45
N VAL A 110 -15.31 -10.83 -3.26
CA VAL A 110 -14.49 -9.68 -2.84
C VAL A 110 -15.30 -8.42 -3.06
N PHE A 111 -15.16 -7.46 -2.17
CA PHE A 111 -15.78 -6.14 -2.32
C PHE A 111 -14.75 -5.05 -2.04
N LYS A 112 -15.01 -3.86 -2.58
CA LYS A 112 -14.12 -2.71 -2.34
C LYS A 112 -13.94 -2.51 -0.82
N HIS A 113 -12.70 -2.37 -0.36
CA HIS A 113 -12.43 -2.18 1.07
C HIS A 113 -13.18 -0.93 1.57
N PRO A 114 -13.96 -1.00 2.65
CA PRO A 114 -14.85 0.10 3.03
C PRO A 114 -14.14 1.33 3.60
N ASN A 115 -12.99 1.15 4.26
CA ASN A 115 -12.30 2.24 4.94
C ASN A 115 -10.78 1.99 5.03
N LEU A 116 -10.03 2.64 4.15
CA LEU A 116 -8.59 2.46 4.05
C LEU A 116 -7.83 3.06 5.23
N LYS A 117 -8.29 4.20 5.78
CA LYS A 117 -7.69 4.82 6.98
C LYS A 117 -7.73 3.86 8.16
N LYS A 118 -8.93 3.31 8.42
CA LYS A 118 -9.13 2.34 9.51
C LYS A 118 -8.31 1.07 9.28
N PHE A 119 -8.18 0.65 8.03
CA PHE A 119 -7.35 -0.50 7.67
C PHE A 119 -5.89 -0.28 8.05
N PHE A 120 -5.25 0.82 7.62
CA PHE A 120 -3.85 1.12 7.94
C PHE A 120 -3.61 1.22 9.45
N THR A 121 -4.47 1.98 10.16
CA THR A 121 -4.38 2.11 11.62
C THR A 121 -4.47 0.75 12.32
N ASN A 122 -5.38 -0.11 11.89
CA ASN A 122 -5.54 -1.44 12.48
C ASN A 122 -4.38 -2.37 12.14
N ALA A 123 -3.83 -2.28 10.92
CA ALA A 123 -2.69 -3.09 10.51
C ALA A 123 -1.45 -2.77 11.37
N PHE A 124 -1.16 -1.50 11.61
CA PHE A 124 -0.08 -1.11 12.52
C PHE A 124 -0.32 -1.59 13.95
N LYS A 125 -1.51 -1.35 14.52
CA LYS A 125 -1.84 -1.82 15.88
C LYS A 125 -1.71 -3.33 16.03
N LEU A 126 -2.10 -4.08 15.00
CA LEU A 126 -2.03 -5.53 15.02
C LEU A 126 -0.57 -6.01 14.91
N SER A 127 0.23 -5.36 14.07
CA SER A 127 1.66 -5.62 13.94
C SER A 127 2.37 -5.41 15.27
N GLU A 128 2.18 -4.25 15.91
CA GLU A 128 2.73 -3.92 17.23
C GLU A 128 2.32 -4.92 18.31
N LYS A 129 1.01 -5.23 18.38
CA LYS A 129 0.50 -6.22 19.34
C LYS A 129 1.09 -7.61 19.17
N SER A 130 1.46 -7.96 17.95
CA SER A 130 2.06 -9.26 17.60
C SER A 130 3.59 -9.28 17.69
N GLY A 131 4.22 -8.17 18.11
CA GLY A 131 5.68 -8.03 18.19
C GLY A 131 6.39 -7.97 16.84
N TYR A 132 5.65 -7.64 15.76
CA TYR A 132 6.21 -7.50 14.42
C TYR A 132 6.28 -6.02 14.01
N HIS A 133 7.31 -5.69 13.21
CA HIS A 133 7.51 -4.33 12.70
C HIS A 133 6.91 -4.14 11.29
N ASN A 134 6.55 -5.23 10.62
CA ASN A 134 6.10 -5.19 9.23
C ASN A 134 4.74 -5.86 9.04
N TRP A 135 3.95 -5.29 8.14
CA TRP A 135 2.75 -5.93 7.63
C TRP A 135 2.67 -5.76 6.09
N GLY A 136 1.92 -6.59 5.43
CA GLY A 136 1.73 -6.50 3.98
C GLY A 136 0.36 -7.00 3.55
N VAL A 137 -0.04 -6.58 2.35
CA VAL A 137 -1.28 -6.96 1.70
C VAL A 137 -0.99 -7.90 0.54
N TYR A 138 -1.84 -8.88 0.36
CA TYR A 138 -1.70 -9.81 -0.74
C TYR A 138 -1.96 -9.12 -2.09
N PRO A 139 -1.06 -9.26 -3.10
CA PRO A 139 -1.09 -8.44 -4.31
C PRO A 139 -2.06 -8.92 -5.40
N ARG A 140 -3.08 -9.68 -5.04
CA ARG A 140 -4.05 -10.23 -5.99
C ARG A 140 -5.48 -10.14 -5.47
N ASP A 141 -6.40 -9.90 -6.38
CA ASP A 141 -7.84 -9.87 -6.12
C ASP A 141 -8.53 -11.25 -6.26
N ASN A 142 -7.77 -12.28 -6.63
CA ASN A 142 -8.31 -13.63 -6.77
C ASN A 142 -8.24 -14.39 -5.44
N PRO A 143 -9.38 -14.68 -4.81
CA PRO A 143 -9.44 -15.39 -3.52
C PRO A 143 -8.79 -16.78 -3.54
N TYR A 144 -8.65 -17.39 -4.71
CA TYR A 144 -7.97 -18.68 -4.87
C TYR A 144 -6.53 -18.64 -4.37
N PHE A 145 -5.81 -17.52 -4.62
CA PHE A 145 -4.43 -17.33 -4.19
C PHE A 145 -4.32 -16.78 -2.76
N MET A 146 -5.41 -16.29 -2.18
CA MET A 146 -5.46 -15.73 -0.83
C MET A 146 -5.70 -16.81 0.24
N LYS A 147 -5.24 -18.03 -0.01
CA LYS A 147 -5.43 -19.17 0.90
C LYS A 147 -4.57 -19.02 2.14
N PRO A 148 -5.14 -19.07 3.34
CA PRO A 148 -4.35 -19.26 4.55
C PRO A 148 -3.67 -20.63 4.48
N THR A 149 -2.45 -20.71 5.00
CA THR A 149 -1.75 -22.01 5.16
C THR A 149 -2.53 -22.94 6.09
N ASN A 150 -3.29 -22.39 7.02
CA ASN A 150 -4.26 -23.10 7.82
C ASN A 150 -5.67 -22.92 7.21
N ARG A 151 -6.21 -23.96 6.60
CA ARG A 151 -7.51 -23.96 5.91
C ARG A 151 -8.72 -23.67 6.80
N LYS A 152 -8.55 -23.54 8.12
CA LYS A 152 -9.64 -23.33 9.09
C LYS A 152 -9.87 -21.85 9.40
N ALA A 153 -8.94 -20.95 9.06
CA ALA A 153 -9.09 -19.53 9.37
C ALA A 153 -9.83 -18.78 8.25
N PRO A 154 -10.79 -17.89 8.60
CA PRO A 154 -11.42 -17.00 7.63
C PRO A 154 -10.42 -16.05 7.00
N LEU A 155 -10.48 -15.84 5.68
CA LEU A 155 -9.54 -14.98 4.94
C LEU A 155 -9.40 -13.57 5.48
N ASN A 156 -10.45 -13.01 6.07
CA ASN A 156 -10.43 -11.65 6.56
C ASN A 156 -9.73 -11.43 7.89
N ASN A 157 -9.61 -12.48 8.69
CA ASN A 157 -9.00 -12.43 10.01
C ASN A 157 -7.66 -13.16 10.01
N TYR A 158 -7.17 -13.51 8.82
CA TYR A 158 -5.92 -14.24 8.73
C TYR A 158 -4.74 -13.32 8.94
N VAL A 159 -4.16 -13.42 10.11
CA VAL A 159 -2.84 -12.88 10.42
C VAL A 159 -1.89 -14.06 10.50
N SER A 160 -0.91 -14.12 9.59
CA SER A 160 0.17 -15.09 9.70
C SER A 160 1.25 -14.54 10.58
N THR A 161 1.60 -15.31 11.61
CA THR A 161 2.76 -15.06 12.45
C THR A 161 3.99 -15.86 12.00
N ASP A 162 3.82 -16.76 11.01
CA ASP A 162 4.94 -17.42 10.38
C ASP A 162 5.74 -16.43 9.54
N LEU A 163 7.06 -16.62 9.43
CA LEU A 163 7.90 -15.88 8.49
C LEU A 163 7.35 -16.07 7.08
N LYS A 164 6.76 -15.00 6.55
CA LYS A 164 6.22 -14.96 5.19
C LYS A 164 6.98 -13.93 4.38
N PHE A 165 7.16 -14.26 3.11
CA PHE A 165 7.66 -13.31 2.16
C PHE A 165 6.60 -12.22 1.90
N LEU A 166 6.92 -10.97 2.19
CA LEU A 166 6.06 -9.84 1.87
C LEU A 166 6.34 -9.38 0.44
N ILE A 167 5.37 -9.58 -0.45
CA ILE A 167 5.43 -9.02 -1.80
C ILE A 167 4.88 -7.60 -1.73
N GLY A 168 5.76 -6.63 -1.95
CA GLY A 168 5.51 -5.25 -1.57
C GLY A 168 4.83 -4.40 -2.64
N PHE A 169 3.53 -4.58 -2.91
CA PHE A 169 2.79 -3.53 -3.60
C PHE A 169 2.09 -2.58 -2.61
N MET A 170 1.83 -3.04 -1.39
CA MET A 170 1.36 -2.24 -0.26
C MET A 170 1.79 -2.90 1.04
N THR A 171 2.72 -2.28 1.74
CA THR A 171 3.29 -2.75 3.01
C THR A 171 3.39 -1.62 4.01
N GLY A 172 3.48 -1.93 5.30
CA GLY A 172 3.74 -0.94 6.34
C GLY A 172 4.90 -1.37 7.23
N VAL A 173 5.66 -0.39 7.69
CA VAL A 173 6.81 -0.49 8.60
C VAL A 173 6.66 0.55 9.68
#